data_0c4ebe638e1ad666a02435e207c1d6f2
#
_entry.id   0c4ebe638e1ad666a02435e207c1d6f2
#
_cell.length_a   1.000
_cell.length_b   1.000
_cell.length_c   1.000
_cell.angle_alpha   90.00
_cell.angle_beta   90.00
_cell.angle_gamma   90.00
#
_symmetry.space_group_name_H-M   'P 1'
#
loop_
_entity.id
_entity.type
_entity.pdbx_description
1 polymer ?
#
loop_
_entity_poly.entity_id
_entity_poly.type
_entity_poly.pdbx_seq_one_letter_code
_entity_poly.pdbx_strand_id
1 'polypeptide(L)'
;MKLGFEESQTSYSSGSQSARVWTEHWVGAWVYCPNCGAAKVAPFPNNSPVADFFCASCKEEYELKSQKSQFGGKVLDGAFRTKCERLAANNNPSLFLLNYDLQKLQVVNFLVVPKHFFVREIIEARKPLAATARRPGWVGSHIRLDRVPAAGKIYIVRNGLPQPKELVLSQWTKTLFLRDTGLEARGWLIEVMKCVEALGKPEFTLEDVYAFEGALSSIYPGNNNVRPKIRQQLQVLRDKGYLDFVSRGYYRLRSSN
;
A
#
# COMPACT_ATOMS: atom_id res chain seq x y z
N MET A 1 12.17 -13.21 13.74
CA MET A 1 12.66 -12.04 12.96
C MET A 1 13.46 -11.16 13.91
N LYS A 2 14.75 -10.91 13.64
CA LYS A 2 15.56 -9.90 14.35
C LYS A 2 15.25 -8.53 13.78
N LEU A 3 15.36 -7.48 14.57
CA LEU A 3 15.02 -6.12 14.14
C LEU A 3 16.25 -5.23 13.89
N GLY A 4 17.43 -5.62 14.39
CA GLY A 4 18.67 -4.87 14.26
C GLY A 4 19.33 -5.02 12.89
N PHE A 5 20.17 -4.04 12.52
CA PHE A 5 20.99 -4.04 11.32
C PHE A 5 22.42 -4.51 11.59
N GLU A 6 22.64 -5.33 12.61
CA GLU A 6 23.95 -5.71 13.15
C GLU A 6 24.92 -6.32 12.13
N GLU A 7 24.36 -6.98 11.09
CA GLU A 7 25.13 -7.71 10.08
C GLU A 7 25.48 -6.85 8.83
N SER A 8 25.08 -5.58 8.77
CA SER A 8 25.12 -4.76 7.55
C SER A 8 26.09 -3.58 7.64
N GLN A 9 27.09 -3.61 8.53
CA GLN A 9 28.01 -2.51 8.72
C GLN A 9 28.97 -2.37 7.53
N THR A 10 28.52 -1.70 6.49
CA THR A 10 29.36 -1.22 5.39
C THR A 10 29.48 0.29 5.49
N SER A 11 30.72 0.79 5.56
CA SER A 11 31.03 2.20 5.57
C SER A 11 30.92 2.80 4.18
N TYR A 12 29.72 3.26 3.82
CA TYR A 12 29.57 4.16 2.68
C TYR A 12 29.70 5.61 3.16
N SER A 13 30.31 6.45 2.33
CA SER A 13 30.48 7.88 2.58
C SER A 13 29.16 8.67 2.64
N SER A 14 28.07 8.09 2.11
CA SER A 14 26.73 8.66 2.06
C SER A 14 25.78 7.90 3.01
N GLY A 15 25.18 8.61 3.98
CA GLY A 15 24.21 8.03 4.91
C GLY A 15 22.97 7.44 4.23
N SER A 16 22.58 7.93 3.05
CA SER A 16 21.47 7.38 2.26
C SER A 16 21.83 6.04 1.60
N GLN A 17 23.08 5.87 1.15
CA GLN A 17 23.57 4.60 0.61
C GLN A 17 23.72 3.56 1.71
N SER A 18 24.25 3.92 2.87
CA SER A 18 24.32 3.04 4.03
C SER A 18 22.93 2.54 4.43
N ALA A 19 21.96 3.44 4.57
CA ALA A 19 20.58 3.09 4.91
C ALA A 19 19.94 2.15 3.88
N ARG A 20 20.21 2.37 2.60
CA ARG A 20 19.73 1.48 1.52
C ARG A 20 20.27 0.06 1.72
N VAL A 21 21.59 -0.09 1.88
CA VAL A 21 22.23 -1.39 2.04
C VAL A 21 21.71 -2.11 3.28
N TRP A 22 21.60 -1.42 4.43
CA TRP A 22 21.07 -2.03 5.66
C TRP A 22 19.64 -2.53 5.50
N THR A 23 18.78 -1.70 4.91
CA THR A 23 17.37 -2.03 4.78
C THR A 23 17.11 -3.11 3.72
N GLU A 24 17.83 -3.08 2.60
CA GLU A 24 17.76 -4.15 1.57
C GLU A 24 18.28 -5.48 2.12
N HIS A 25 19.41 -5.48 2.82
CA HIS A 25 19.96 -6.69 3.46
C HIS A 25 18.97 -7.26 4.49
N TRP A 26 18.43 -6.40 5.36
CA TRP A 26 17.46 -6.82 6.38
C TRP A 26 16.21 -7.47 5.76
N VAL A 27 15.66 -6.87 4.70
CA VAL A 27 14.50 -7.43 3.99
C VAL A 27 14.84 -8.80 3.43
N GLY A 28 15.96 -8.96 2.72
CA GLY A 28 16.37 -10.24 2.14
C GLY A 28 16.66 -11.32 3.18
N ALA A 29 17.16 -10.94 4.38
CA ALA A 29 17.49 -11.88 5.45
C ALA A 29 16.27 -12.33 6.25
N TRP A 30 15.31 -11.44 6.54
CA TRP A 30 14.29 -11.65 7.56
C TRP A 30 12.85 -11.65 7.08
N VAL A 31 12.57 -11.16 5.86
CA VAL A 31 11.18 -10.97 5.42
C VAL A 31 10.70 -12.18 4.63
N TYR A 32 9.62 -12.77 5.11
CA TYR A 32 8.85 -13.78 4.38
C TYR A 32 7.92 -13.12 3.36
N CYS A 33 7.44 -13.87 2.39
CA CYS A 33 6.46 -13.34 1.42
C CYS A 33 5.10 -13.13 2.10
N PRO A 34 4.59 -11.89 2.20
CA PRO A 34 3.30 -11.63 2.84
C PRO A 34 2.09 -12.09 2.01
N ASN A 35 2.29 -12.43 0.72
CA ASN A 35 1.24 -12.97 -0.14
C ASN A 35 1.05 -14.50 0.05
N CYS A 36 2.13 -15.30 0.02
CA CYS A 36 2.02 -16.77 0.04
C CYS A 36 2.68 -17.43 1.24
N GLY A 37 3.36 -16.69 2.10
CA GLY A 37 4.03 -17.21 3.28
C GLY A 37 5.37 -17.93 3.01
N ALA A 38 5.91 -17.92 1.78
CA ALA A 38 7.25 -18.44 1.51
C ALA A 38 8.28 -17.80 2.44
N ALA A 39 9.22 -18.56 2.94
CA ALA A 39 10.10 -18.23 4.06
C ALA A 39 10.91 -16.93 3.84
N LYS A 40 11.26 -16.60 2.60
CA LYS A 40 12.03 -15.40 2.24
C LYS A 40 11.57 -14.81 0.91
N VAL A 41 11.73 -13.50 0.77
CA VAL A 41 11.77 -12.82 -0.52
C VAL A 41 13.22 -12.72 -0.98
N ALA A 42 13.46 -12.81 -2.29
CA ALA A 42 14.79 -12.72 -2.88
C ALA A 42 15.02 -11.33 -3.47
N PRO A 43 16.23 -10.74 -3.35
CA PRO A 43 16.55 -9.50 -4.00
C PRO A 43 16.68 -9.68 -5.52
N PHE A 44 16.24 -8.69 -6.29
CA PHE A 44 16.62 -8.58 -7.70
C PHE A 44 18.09 -8.12 -7.83
N PRO A 45 18.74 -8.40 -8.97
CA PRO A 45 20.03 -7.80 -9.25
C PRO A 45 19.99 -6.27 -9.15
N ASN A 46 21.06 -5.66 -8.68
CA ASN A 46 21.18 -4.22 -8.56
C ASN A 46 20.80 -3.51 -9.86
N ASN A 47 20.05 -2.41 -9.75
CA ASN A 47 19.55 -1.61 -10.88
C ASN A 47 18.49 -2.31 -11.75
N SER A 48 17.84 -3.35 -11.26
CA SER A 48 16.62 -3.86 -11.91
C SER A 48 15.56 -2.74 -11.97
N PRO A 49 14.97 -2.48 -13.14
CA PRO A 49 14.18 -1.26 -13.35
C PRO A 49 12.79 -1.28 -12.68
N VAL A 50 12.39 -2.38 -12.04
CA VAL A 50 10.98 -2.64 -11.72
C VAL A 50 10.71 -2.81 -10.23
N ALA A 51 11.51 -3.60 -9.53
CA ALA A 51 11.31 -3.94 -8.13
C ALA A 51 12.66 -4.26 -7.47
N ASP A 52 12.70 -4.21 -6.15
CA ASP A 52 13.89 -4.52 -5.36
C ASP A 52 13.90 -6.00 -4.93
N PHE A 53 12.71 -6.59 -4.74
CA PHE A 53 12.55 -7.98 -4.27
C PHE A 53 11.44 -8.71 -5.03
N PHE A 54 11.55 -10.04 -5.03
CA PHE A 54 10.52 -10.92 -5.57
C PHE A 54 10.36 -12.19 -4.73
N CYS A 55 9.20 -12.82 -4.83
CA CYS A 55 8.96 -14.14 -4.26
C CYS A 55 9.16 -15.22 -5.33
N ALA A 56 10.09 -16.14 -5.12
CA ALA A 56 10.34 -17.24 -6.06
C ALA A 56 9.12 -18.19 -6.20
N SER A 57 8.28 -18.29 -5.15
CA SER A 57 7.11 -19.18 -5.14
C SER A 57 5.91 -18.61 -5.88
N CYS A 58 5.45 -17.40 -5.49
CA CYS A 58 4.22 -16.82 -6.05
C CYS A 58 4.45 -15.69 -7.06
N LYS A 59 5.71 -15.37 -7.36
CA LYS A 59 6.12 -14.32 -8.33
C LYS A 59 5.65 -12.91 -7.97
N GLU A 60 5.23 -12.69 -6.72
CA GLU A 60 4.92 -11.33 -6.26
C GLU A 60 6.20 -10.51 -6.17
N GLU A 61 6.14 -9.25 -6.63
CA GLU A 61 7.26 -8.31 -6.67
C GLU A 61 7.04 -7.17 -5.68
N TYR A 62 8.14 -6.65 -5.12
CA TYR A 62 8.12 -5.64 -4.08
C TYR A 62 9.13 -4.54 -4.35
N GLU A 63 8.68 -3.29 -4.31
CA GLU A 63 9.53 -2.11 -4.29
C GLU A 63 9.74 -1.67 -2.84
N LEU A 64 10.98 -1.39 -2.41
CA LEU A 64 11.29 -0.97 -1.04
C LEU A 64 11.50 0.54 -0.97
N LYS A 65 10.79 1.19 -0.07
CA LYS A 65 11.09 2.56 0.39
C LYS A 65 11.43 2.52 1.86
N SER A 66 12.56 3.10 2.21
CA SER A 66 13.00 3.18 3.61
C SER A 66 13.31 4.61 4.03
N GLN A 67 13.03 4.93 5.28
CA GLN A 67 13.36 6.21 5.89
C GLN A 67 13.48 6.11 7.41
N LYS A 68 14.23 7.06 8.00
CA LYS A 68 14.44 7.15 9.46
C LYS A 68 13.23 7.69 10.23
N SER A 69 12.38 8.47 9.60
CA SER A 69 11.16 9.01 10.20
C SER A 69 9.94 8.16 9.85
N GLN A 70 8.86 8.28 10.61
CA GLN A 70 7.61 7.64 10.28
C GLN A 70 7.08 8.13 8.92
N PHE A 71 6.49 7.24 8.13
CA PHE A 71 5.84 7.63 6.89
C PHE A 71 4.58 8.46 7.17
N GLY A 72 4.53 9.63 6.54
CA GLY A 72 3.33 10.48 6.54
C GLY A 72 2.31 10.05 5.48
N GLY A 73 1.39 10.96 5.16
CA GLY A 73 0.35 10.71 4.14
C GLY A 73 0.87 10.57 2.71
N LYS A 74 2.14 10.91 2.44
CA LYS A 74 2.75 10.85 1.10
C LYS A 74 4.13 10.21 1.15
N VAL A 75 4.43 9.37 0.15
CA VAL A 75 5.76 8.77 -0.07
C VAL A 75 6.31 9.25 -1.40
N LEU A 76 7.56 9.69 -1.41
CA LEU A 76 8.27 10.05 -2.63
C LEU A 76 8.46 8.83 -3.53
N ASP A 77 8.19 9.02 -4.81
CA ASP A 77 8.34 7.95 -5.79
C ASP A 77 8.93 8.45 -7.11
N GLY A 78 9.16 7.53 -8.04
CA GLY A 78 9.81 7.75 -9.32
C GLY A 78 9.01 8.63 -10.30
N ALA A 79 9.30 8.50 -11.60
CA ALA A 79 8.65 9.27 -12.66
C ALA A 79 7.13 9.01 -12.69
N PHE A 80 6.35 10.09 -12.66
CA PHE A 80 4.89 10.03 -12.67
C PHE A 80 4.33 9.27 -13.87
N ARG A 81 4.83 9.57 -15.07
CA ARG A 81 4.39 8.92 -16.31
C ARG A 81 4.61 7.41 -16.24
N THR A 82 5.81 6.97 -15.88
CA THR A 82 6.15 5.55 -15.75
C THR A 82 5.26 4.84 -14.73
N LYS A 83 4.97 5.47 -13.59
CA LYS A 83 4.04 4.89 -12.59
C LYS A 83 2.63 4.72 -13.17
N CYS A 84 2.11 5.71 -13.89
CA CYS A 84 0.79 5.60 -14.53
C CYS A 84 0.75 4.53 -15.62
N GLU A 85 1.78 4.43 -16.45
CA GLU A 85 1.92 3.39 -17.49
C GLU A 85 1.95 1.99 -16.88
N ARG A 86 2.72 1.77 -15.82
CA ARG A 86 2.80 0.48 -15.12
C ARG A 86 1.50 0.11 -14.43
N LEU A 87 0.81 1.09 -13.85
CA LEU A 87 -0.49 0.88 -13.25
C LEU A 87 -1.52 0.44 -14.30
N ALA A 88 -1.54 1.10 -15.47
CA ALA A 88 -2.40 0.73 -16.60
C ALA A 88 -2.09 -0.68 -17.15
N ALA A 89 -0.81 -1.05 -17.20
CA ALA A 89 -0.35 -2.38 -17.60
C ALA A 89 -0.53 -3.46 -16.51
N ASN A 90 -1.04 -3.11 -15.32
CA ASN A 90 -1.21 -3.97 -14.15
C ASN A 90 0.08 -4.73 -13.73
N ASN A 91 1.25 -4.10 -13.95
CA ASN A 91 2.57 -4.67 -13.66
C ASN A 91 3.37 -3.86 -12.60
N ASN A 92 2.68 -3.06 -11.79
CA ASN A 92 3.29 -2.39 -10.66
C ASN A 92 3.59 -3.39 -9.52
N PRO A 93 4.72 -3.24 -8.79
CA PRO A 93 5.02 -4.06 -7.62
C PRO A 93 4.14 -3.67 -6.44
N SER A 94 4.05 -4.56 -5.46
CA SER A 94 3.63 -4.21 -4.11
C SER A 94 4.69 -3.33 -3.44
N LEU A 95 4.30 -2.49 -2.49
CA LEU A 95 5.20 -1.53 -1.86
C LEU A 95 5.55 -1.95 -0.44
N PHE A 96 6.84 -2.16 -0.17
CA PHE A 96 7.39 -2.27 1.16
C PHE A 96 7.78 -0.90 1.69
N LEU A 97 7.33 -0.58 2.91
CA LEU A 97 7.64 0.65 3.61
C LEU A 97 8.34 0.31 4.92
N LEU A 98 9.62 0.67 5.03
CA LEU A 98 10.45 0.40 6.18
C LEU A 98 10.84 1.70 6.89
N ASN A 99 10.44 1.82 8.15
CA ASN A 99 10.85 2.91 9.03
C ASN A 99 11.81 2.36 10.08
N TYR A 100 12.95 3.03 10.29
CA TYR A 100 14.00 2.58 11.21
C TYR A 100 14.43 3.70 12.16
N ASP A 101 14.93 3.28 13.33
CA ASP A 101 15.61 4.14 14.29
C ASP A 101 17.11 4.14 13.96
N LEU A 102 17.66 5.32 13.63
CA LEU A 102 19.07 5.45 13.26
C LEU A 102 20.01 5.30 14.47
N GLN A 103 19.59 5.67 15.68
CA GLN A 103 20.42 5.57 16.88
C GLN A 103 20.53 4.12 17.37
N LYS A 104 19.40 3.39 17.33
CA LYS A 104 19.34 1.99 17.72
C LYS A 104 19.68 1.03 16.60
N LEU A 105 19.86 1.52 15.37
CA LEU A 105 20.09 0.74 14.15
C LEU A 105 19.11 -0.45 14.03
N GLN A 106 17.81 -0.15 14.18
CA GLN A 106 16.78 -1.20 14.15
C GLN A 106 15.50 -0.74 13.44
N VAL A 107 14.77 -1.74 12.92
CA VAL A 107 13.45 -1.54 12.32
C VAL A 107 12.43 -1.18 13.39
N VAL A 108 11.67 -0.11 13.17
CA VAL A 108 10.57 0.33 14.02
C VAL A 108 9.23 -0.08 13.42
N ASN A 109 9.02 0.23 12.14
CA ASN A 109 7.83 -0.20 11.42
C ASN A 109 8.22 -0.77 10.06
N PHE A 110 7.58 -1.87 9.71
CA PHE A 110 7.67 -2.43 8.38
C PHE A 110 6.30 -2.91 7.94
N LEU A 111 5.81 -2.37 6.85
CA LEU A 111 4.49 -2.70 6.32
C LEU A 111 4.55 -2.92 4.81
N VAL A 112 3.55 -3.61 4.31
CA VAL A 112 3.35 -3.78 2.87
C VAL A 112 2.02 -3.16 2.46
N VAL A 113 2.05 -2.48 1.31
CA VAL A 113 0.85 -2.07 0.56
C VAL A 113 0.76 -2.97 -0.67
N PRO A 114 -0.20 -3.92 -0.70
CA PRO A 114 -0.36 -4.82 -1.83
C PRO A 114 -0.66 -4.07 -3.13
N LYS A 115 -0.13 -4.53 -4.25
CA LYS A 115 -0.27 -3.87 -5.57
C LYS A 115 -1.72 -3.64 -6.01
N HIS A 116 -2.65 -4.45 -5.55
CA HIS A 116 -4.06 -4.30 -5.88
C HIS A 116 -4.74 -3.10 -5.17
N PHE A 117 -4.06 -2.42 -4.23
CA PHE A 117 -4.51 -1.13 -3.72
C PHE A 117 -4.03 0.06 -4.57
N PHE A 118 -3.15 -0.17 -5.54
CA PHE A 118 -2.70 0.90 -6.41
C PHE A 118 -3.76 1.18 -7.48
N VAL A 119 -4.32 2.38 -7.40
CA VAL A 119 -5.27 2.96 -8.36
C VAL A 119 -4.79 4.36 -8.76
N ARG A 120 -5.38 4.94 -9.80
CA ARG A 120 -4.93 6.25 -10.32
C ARG A 120 -4.97 7.35 -9.27
N GLU A 121 -5.93 7.29 -8.38
CA GLU A 121 -6.22 8.29 -7.35
C GLU A 121 -5.15 8.38 -6.26
N ILE A 122 -4.35 7.33 -6.07
CA ILE A 122 -3.24 7.34 -5.09
C ILE A 122 -1.91 7.80 -5.69
N ILE A 123 -1.83 8.05 -7.00
CA ILE A 123 -0.62 8.55 -7.66
C ILE A 123 -0.79 10.05 -7.94
N GLU A 124 -0.03 10.87 -7.23
CA GLU A 124 -0.06 12.33 -7.36
C GLU A 124 1.19 12.82 -8.11
N ALA A 125 1.00 13.62 -9.17
CA ALA A 125 2.12 14.26 -9.86
C ALA A 125 2.75 15.33 -8.97
N ARG A 126 4.06 15.41 -8.96
CA ARG A 126 4.81 16.50 -8.35
C ARG A 126 4.93 17.68 -9.34
N LYS A 127 5.27 18.86 -8.82
CA LYS A 127 5.65 19.99 -9.67
C LYS A 127 6.86 19.59 -10.54
N PRO A 128 6.86 19.96 -11.83
CA PRO A 128 8.03 19.74 -12.67
C PRO A 128 9.28 20.39 -12.08
N LEU A 129 10.42 19.77 -12.30
CA LEU A 129 11.71 20.35 -11.90
C LEU A 129 11.96 21.66 -12.67
N ALA A 130 12.53 22.64 -11.97
CA ALA A 130 12.87 23.95 -12.54
C ALA A 130 13.82 23.85 -13.73
N ALA A 131 13.83 24.87 -14.58
CA ALA A 131 14.72 24.96 -15.77
C ALA A 131 16.22 24.84 -15.42
N THR A 132 16.61 25.22 -14.20
CA THR A 132 17.99 25.17 -13.69
C THR A 132 18.36 23.79 -13.10
N ALA A 133 17.44 22.85 -13.02
CA ALA A 133 17.71 21.52 -12.46
C ALA A 133 18.47 20.63 -13.47
N ARG A 134 19.15 19.59 -12.96
CA ARG A 134 19.85 18.60 -13.81
C ARG A 134 18.94 17.90 -14.85
N ARG A 135 17.62 17.82 -14.56
CA ARG A 135 16.59 17.27 -15.45
C ARG A 135 15.40 18.22 -15.52
N PRO A 136 15.53 19.34 -16.28
CA PRO A 136 14.45 20.33 -16.39
C PRO A 136 13.15 19.70 -16.87
N GLY A 137 12.03 20.09 -16.30
CA GLY A 137 10.69 19.58 -16.69
C GLY A 137 10.38 18.15 -16.25
N TRP A 138 11.31 17.42 -15.62
CA TRP A 138 11.00 16.09 -15.09
C TRP A 138 9.96 16.14 -13.98
N VAL A 139 8.95 15.27 -14.09
CA VAL A 139 7.84 15.16 -13.14
C VAL A 139 7.97 13.86 -12.35
N GLY A 140 8.24 13.97 -11.06
CA GLY A 140 8.19 12.86 -10.12
C GLY A 140 6.76 12.60 -9.64
N SER A 141 6.59 11.60 -8.79
CA SER A 141 5.30 11.30 -8.16
C SER A 141 5.38 11.20 -6.65
N HIS A 142 4.21 11.28 -6.01
CA HIS A 142 3.98 10.82 -4.66
C HIS A 142 2.97 9.67 -4.70
N ILE A 143 3.18 8.68 -3.84
CA ILE A 143 2.17 7.71 -3.46
C ILE A 143 1.41 8.30 -2.27
N ARG A 144 0.10 8.46 -2.39
CA ARG A 144 -0.81 9.01 -1.37
C ARG A 144 -1.22 7.90 -0.41
N LEU A 145 -0.42 7.66 0.65
CA LEU A 145 -0.74 6.67 1.69
C LEU A 145 -2.01 7.01 2.48
N ASP A 146 -2.32 8.29 2.60
CA ASP A 146 -3.57 8.79 3.19
C ASP A 146 -4.82 8.40 2.39
N ARG A 147 -4.65 8.01 1.12
CA ARG A 147 -5.71 7.49 0.26
C ARG A 147 -5.79 5.97 0.20
N VAL A 148 -4.85 5.27 0.83
CA VAL A 148 -4.91 3.80 0.98
C VAL A 148 -5.70 3.49 2.25
N PRO A 149 -6.77 2.67 2.19
CA PRO A 149 -7.52 2.24 3.37
C PRO A 149 -6.63 1.47 4.36
N ALA A 150 -7.05 1.38 5.62
CA ALA A 150 -6.29 0.67 6.66
C ALA A 150 -6.03 -0.79 6.28
N ALA A 151 -7.03 -1.45 5.66
CA ALA A 151 -6.91 -2.81 5.13
C ALA A 151 -5.77 -2.98 4.09
N GLY A 152 -5.36 -1.89 3.42
CA GLY A 152 -4.24 -1.89 2.47
C GLY A 152 -2.88 -1.59 3.10
N LYS A 153 -2.79 -1.39 4.42
CA LYS A 153 -1.55 -1.11 5.18
C LYS A 153 -1.27 -2.26 6.12
N ILE A 154 -0.70 -3.34 5.60
CA ILE A 154 -0.50 -4.59 6.34
C ILE A 154 0.86 -4.54 7.04
N TYR A 155 0.87 -4.45 8.37
CA TYR A 155 2.09 -4.40 9.16
C TYR A 155 2.70 -5.79 9.35
N ILE A 156 3.98 -5.91 9.06
CA ILE A 156 4.82 -7.08 9.37
C ILE A 156 5.59 -6.81 10.68
N VAL A 157 6.01 -5.55 10.89
CA VAL A 157 6.53 -5.05 12.17
C VAL A 157 5.80 -3.75 12.50
N ARG A 158 5.28 -3.62 13.71
CA ARG A 158 4.59 -2.42 14.18
C ARG A 158 5.14 -2.00 15.53
N ASN A 159 5.66 -0.77 15.62
CA ASN A 159 6.27 -0.20 16.82
C ASN A 159 7.34 -1.12 17.44
N GLY A 160 8.22 -1.68 16.62
CA GLY A 160 9.27 -2.60 17.08
C GLY A 160 8.76 -4.01 17.46
N LEU A 161 7.52 -4.35 17.16
CA LEU A 161 6.94 -5.67 17.46
C LEU A 161 6.58 -6.40 16.16
N PRO A 162 7.22 -7.56 15.86
CA PRO A 162 6.82 -8.41 14.76
C PRO A 162 5.38 -8.89 14.93
N GLN A 163 4.60 -8.82 13.87
CA GLN A 163 3.22 -9.31 13.86
C GLN A 163 3.19 -10.81 13.56
N PRO A 164 2.21 -11.56 14.09
CA PRO A 164 2.02 -12.96 13.74
C PRO A 164 1.92 -13.16 12.23
N LYS A 165 2.65 -14.12 11.68
CA LYS A 165 2.69 -14.39 10.24
C LYS A 165 1.29 -14.72 9.69
N GLU A 166 0.53 -15.51 10.42
CA GLU A 166 -0.82 -15.93 10.08
C GLU A 166 -1.77 -14.73 9.96
N LEU A 167 -1.62 -13.74 10.84
CA LEU A 167 -2.39 -12.49 10.79
C LEU A 167 -2.06 -11.71 9.51
N VAL A 168 -0.77 -11.55 9.18
CA VAL A 168 -0.33 -10.84 7.97
C VAL A 168 -0.87 -11.51 6.71
N LEU A 169 -0.77 -12.85 6.62
CA LEU A 169 -1.29 -13.63 5.50
C LEU A 169 -2.82 -13.52 5.39
N SER A 170 -3.52 -13.60 6.51
CA SER A 170 -4.98 -13.42 6.56
C SER A 170 -5.40 -12.04 6.08
N GLN A 171 -4.74 -10.97 6.54
CA GLN A 171 -5.01 -9.61 6.10
C GLN A 171 -4.80 -9.44 4.58
N TRP A 172 -3.73 -10.02 4.03
CA TRP A 172 -3.50 -10.00 2.59
C TRP A 172 -4.60 -10.73 1.82
N THR A 173 -4.91 -11.96 2.25
CA THR A 173 -5.91 -12.82 1.59
C THR A 173 -7.29 -12.17 1.54
N LYS A 174 -7.71 -11.48 2.62
CA LYS A 174 -8.99 -10.77 2.70
C LYS A 174 -9.17 -9.68 1.63
N THR A 175 -8.08 -9.20 1.03
CA THR A 175 -8.11 -8.12 0.03
C THR A 175 -7.82 -8.60 -1.39
N LEU A 176 -7.55 -9.91 -1.59
CA LEU A 176 -7.19 -10.47 -2.91
C LEU A 176 -8.28 -10.27 -3.96
N PHE A 177 -9.56 -10.16 -3.57
CA PHE A 177 -10.65 -9.90 -4.50
C PHE A 177 -10.47 -8.61 -5.32
N LEU A 178 -9.71 -7.63 -4.79
CA LEU A 178 -9.37 -6.40 -5.52
C LEU A 178 -8.44 -6.68 -6.71
N ARG A 179 -7.67 -7.78 -6.70
CA ARG A 179 -6.73 -8.15 -7.77
C ARG A 179 -7.45 -8.46 -9.07
N ASP A 180 -8.59 -9.14 -8.97
CA ASP A 180 -9.39 -9.57 -10.11
C ASP A 180 -10.42 -8.51 -10.57
N THR A 181 -10.39 -7.35 -9.91
CA THR A 181 -11.29 -6.22 -10.21
C THR A 181 -10.59 -5.26 -11.17
N GLY A 182 -11.26 -4.87 -12.26
CA GLY A 182 -10.74 -3.87 -13.21
C GLY A 182 -10.41 -2.55 -12.53
N LEU A 183 -9.44 -1.82 -13.06
CA LEU A 183 -8.81 -0.64 -12.42
C LEU A 183 -9.83 0.42 -11.94
N GLU A 184 -10.79 0.77 -12.78
CA GLU A 184 -11.83 1.77 -12.44
C GLU A 184 -12.76 1.26 -11.33
N ALA A 185 -13.27 0.03 -11.46
CA ALA A 185 -14.14 -0.57 -10.44
C ALA A 185 -13.40 -0.75 -9.10
N ARG A 186 -12.12 -1.06 -9.15
CA ARG A 186 -11.23 -1.15 -7.99
C ARG A 186 -11.05 0.20 -7.30
N GLY A 187 -10.93 1.29 -8.05
CA GLY A 187 -10.89 2.66 -7.51
C GLY A 187 -12.13 2.95 -6.68
N TRP A 188 -13.31 2.68 -7.20
CA TRP A 188 -14.58 2.85 -6.49
C TRP A 188 -14.66 1.99 -5.22
N LEU A 189 -14.25 0.72 -5.28
CA LEU A 189 -14.23 -0.15 -4.10
C LEU A 189 -13.33 0.41 -2.99
N ILE A 190 -12.12 0.84 -3.35
CA ILE A 190 -11.15 1.41 -2.40
C ILE A 190 -11.69 2.70 -1.78
N GLU A 191 -12.32 3.59 -2.55
CA GLU A 191 -12.90 4.82 -2.00
C GLU A 191 -14.08 4.52 -1.06
N VAL A 192 -14.95 3.55 -1.39
CA VAL A 192 -16.04 3.14 -0.49
C VAL A 192 -15.49 2.45 0.78
N MET A 193 -14.44 1.63 0.67
CA MET A 193 -13.76 1.06 1.86
C MET A 193 -13.27 2.18 2.79
N LYS A 194 -12.67 3.23 2.26
CA LYS A 194 -12.22 4.41 3.03
C LYS A 194 -13.40 5.13 3.70
N CYS A 195 -14.50 5.31 2.99
CA CYS A 195 -15.71 5.91 3.57
C CYS A 195 -16.20 5.09 4.78
N VAL A 196 -16.26 3.76 4.65
CA VAL A 196 -16.66 2.87 5.75
C VAL A 196 -15.70 2.97 6.94
N GLU A 197 -14.38 2.97 6.68
CA GLU A 197 -13.37 3.13 7.74
C GLU A 197 -13.47 4.52 8.41
N ALA A 198 -13.75 5.57 7.66
CA ALA A 198 -13.88 6.94 8.16
C ALA A 198 -15.09 7.15 9.08
N LEU A 199 -16.11 6.27 9.02
CA LEU A 199 -17.21 6.27 9.98
C LEU A 199 -16.74 5.97 11.42
N GLY A 200 -15.61 5.28 11.60
CA GLY A 200 -15.01 4.98 12.89
C GLY A 200 -15.85 4.08 13.79
N LYS A 201 -16.85 3.38 13.25
CA LYS A 201 -17.76 2.49 13.97
C LYS A 201 -17.87 1.13 13.27
N PRO A 202 -17.98 0.02 14.00
CA PRO A 202 -18.03 -1.31 13.41
C PRO A 202 -19.34 -1.58 12.65
N GLU A 203 -20.42 -0.94 13.03
CA GLU A 203 -21.74 -1.08 12.41
C GLU A 203 -22.24 0.27 11.89
N PHE A 204 -22.86 0.25 10.71
CA PHE A 204 -23.28 1.46 10.02
C PHE A 204 -24.47 1.21 9.09
N THR A 205 -25.16 2.28 8.76
CA THR A 205 -26.28 2.26 7.82
C THR A 205 -25.83 2.69 6.43
N LEU A 206 -26.68 2.40 5.44
CA LEU A 206 -26.48 2.90 4.07
C LEU A 206 -26.46 4.45 4.03
N GLU A 207 -27.28 5.11 4.83
CA GLU A 207 -27.33 6.57 4.93
C GLU A 207 -26.04 7.17 5.50
N ASP A 208 -25.38 6.47 6.45
CA ASP A 208 -24.08 6.91 6.96
C ASP A 208 -23.04 7.01 5.81
N VAL A 209 -23.07 6.05 4.86
CA VAL A 209 -22.13 6.06 3.73
C VAL A 209 -22.56 7.07 2.66
N TYR A 210 -23.85 7.34 2.49
CA TYR A 210 -24.33 8.39 1.59
C TYR A 210 -23.89 9.80 2.00
N ALA A 211 -23.54 10.02 3.28
CA ALA A 211 -22.93 11.28 3.72
C ALA A 211 -21.62 11.62 2.94
N PHE A 212 -20.95 10.63 2.36
CA PHE A 212 -19.75 10.83 1.53
C PHE A 212 -20.04 11.09 0.05
N GLU A 213 -21.31 11.20 -0.37
CA GLU A 213 -21.70 11.39 -1.78
C GLU A 213 -20.96 12.57 -2.43
N GLY A 214 -20.90 13.73 -1.76
CA GLY A 214 -20.22 14.92 -2.28
C GLY A 214 -18.71 14.72 -2.48
N ALA A 215 -18.06 14.05 -1.55
CA ALA A 215 -16.63 13.73 -1.65
C ALA A 215 -16.35 12.75 -2.81
N LEU A 216 -17.18 11.72 -2.97
CA LEU A 216 -17.06 10.74 -4.06
C LEU A 216 -17.40 11.37 -5.42
N SER A 217 -18.39 12.26 -5.51
CA SER A 217 -18.70 13.03 -6.72
C SER A 217 -17.51 13.88 -7.17
N SER A 218 -16.77 14.47 -6.23
CA SER A 218 -15.57 15.26 -6.54
C SER A 218 -14.43 14.41 -7.08
N ILE A 219 -14.32 13.13 -6.65
CA ILE A 219 -13.31 12.19 -7.16
C ILE A 219 -13.71 11.66 -8.55
N TYR A 220 -15.00 11.42 -8.76
CA TYR A 220 -15.56 10.83 -9.99
C TYR A 220 -16.61 11.75 -10.64
N PRO A 221 -16.21 12.94 -11.16
CA PRO A 221 -17.15 13.96 -11.66
C PRO A 221 -17.97 13.52 -12.87
N GLY A 222 -17.54 12.47 -13.58
CA GLY A 222 -18.30 11.87 -14.68
C GLY A 222 -19.41 10.91 -14.24
N ASN A 223 -19.56 10.62 -12.94
CA ASN A 223 -20.59 9.69 -12.45
C ASN A 223 -21.78 10.45 -11.87
N ASN A 224 -22.89 10.45 -12.57
CA ASN A 224 -24.15 11.10 -12.16
C ASN A 224 -25.00 10.24 -11.20
N ASN A 225 -24.59 9.02 -10.88
CA ASN A 225 -25.34 8.06 -10.09
C ASN A 225 -24.53 7.57 -8.87
N VAL A 226 -24.01 8.50 -8.07
CA VAL A 226 -23.07 8.19 -6.98
C VAL A 226 -23.71 7.33 -5.89
N ARG A 227 -24.94 7.62 -5.42
CA ARG A 227 -25.63 6.77 -4.44
C ARG A 227 -25.88 5.33 -4.91
N PRO A 228 -26.45 5.10 -6.12
CA PRO A 228 -26.52 3.76 -6.69
C PRO A 228 -25.14 3.05 -6.75
N LYS A 229 -24.09 3.80 -7.11
CA LYS A 229 -22.72 3.28 -7.17
C LYS A 229 -22.20 2.88 -5.79
N ILE A 230 -22.38 3.71 -4.75
CA ILE A 230 -22.05 3.37 -3.35
C ILE A 230 -22.74 2.06 -2.96
N ARG A 231 -24.05 1.94 -3.18
CA ARG A 231 -24.81 0.75 -2.86
C ARG A 231 -24.28 -0.49 -3.58
N GLN A 232 -23.94 -0.35 -4.87
CA GLN A 232 -23.32 -1.43 -5.65
C GLN A 232 -21.99 -1.88 -5.02
N GLN A 233 -21.12 -0.94 -4.62
CA GLN A 233 -19.85 -1.28 -4.01
C GLN A 233 -20.02 -1.96 -2.64
N LEU A 234 -20.95 -1.50 -1.80
CA LEU A 234 -21.26 -2.17 -0.53
C LEU A 234 -21.76 -3.61 -0.74
N GLN A 235 -22.53 -3.87 -1.80
CA GLN A 235 -22.92 -5.23 -2.16
C GLN A 235 -21.71 -6.09 -2.53
N VAL A 236 -20.80 -5.55 -3.36
CA VAL A 236 -19.56 -6.27 -3.73
C VAL A 236 -18.71 -6.54 -2.49
N LEU A 237 -18.52 -5.57 -1.59
CA LEU A 237 -17.74 -5.74 -0.36
C LEU A 237 -18.36 -6.79 0.57
N ARG A 238 -19.68 -6.85 0.66
CA ARG A 238 -20.41 -7.90 1.36
C ARG A 238 -20.17 -9.27 0.73
N ASP A 239 -20.37 -9.39 -0.57
CA ASP A 239 -20.25 -10.66 -1.30
C ASP A 239 -18.81 -11.20 -1.29
N LYS A 240 -17.82 -10.31 -1.14
CA LYS A 240 -16.40 -10.66 -0.95
C LYS A 240 -16.01 -10.85 0.52
N GLY A 241 -16.96 -10.76 1.45
CA GLY A 241 -16.72 -11.02 2.86
C GLY A 241 -15.93 -9.93 3.60
N TYR A 242 -15.84 -8.75 3.04
CA TYR A 242 -15.27 -7.57 3.71
C TYR A 242 -16.27 -6.95 4.70
N LEU A 243 -17.55 -7.00 4.37
CA LEU A 243 -18.67 -6.59 5.19
C LEU A 243 -19.61 -7.76 5.46
N ASP A 244 -20.28 -7.72 6.61
CA ASP A 244 -21.45 -8.54 6.90
C ASP A 244 -22.74 -7.72 6.67
N PHE A 245 -23.76 -8.37 6.12
CA PHE A 245 -25.09 -7.83 6.01
C PHE A 245 -25.86 -8.19 7.28
N VAL A 246 -26.24 -7.19 8.09
CA VAL A 246 -26.98 -7.40 9.34
C VAL A 246 -28.48 -7.41 9.07
N SER A 247 -28.96 -6.38 8.34
CA SER A 247 -30.36 -6.26 7.89
C SER A 247 -30.43 -5.30 6.70
N ARG A 248 -31.62 -5.07 6.16
CA ARG A 248 -31.80 -4.17 5.01
C ARG A 248 -31.22 -2.77 5.28
N GLY A 249 -30.16 -2.40 4.52
CA GLY A 249 -29.46 -1.13 4.65
C GLY A 249 -28.57 -1.02 5.88
N TYR A 250 -28.28 -2.12 6.58
CA TYR A 250 -27.47 -2.16 7.79
C TYR A 250 -26.32 -3.16 7.64
N TYR A 251 -25.10 -2.71 7.86
CA TYR A 251 -23.86 -3.43 7.60
C TYR A 251 -22.96 -3.44 8.83
N ARG A 252 -22.06 -4.44 8.88
CA ARG A 252 -21.00 -4.56 9.89
C ARG A 252 -19.66 -4.77 9.19
N LEU A 253 -18.65 -4.02 9.61
CA LEU A 253 -17.27 -4.26 9.20
C LEU A 253 -16.80 -5.58 9.82
N ARG A 254 -16.36 -6.54 8.99
CA ARG A 254 -15.88 -7.83 9.49
C ARG A 254 -14.51 -7.64 10.14
N SER A 255 -14.46 -7.77 11.47
CA SER A 255 -13.22 -7.69 12.24
C SER A 255 -12.19 -8.71 11.76
N SER A 256 -10.91 -8.30 11.75
CA SER A 256 -9.80 -9.23 11.58
C SER A 256 -9.51 -9.84 12.95
N ASN A 257 -10.17 -10.95 13.28
CA ASN A 257 -9.73 -11.80 14.39
C ASN A 257 -8.50 -12.60 13.92
#